data_2dd00a6a4ed7e1e1136091bb654b996f
#
_entry.id   2dd00a6a4ed7e1e1136091bb654b996f
#
_cell.length_a   1.000
_cell.length_b   1.000
_cell.length_c   1.000
_cell.angle_alpha   90.00
_cell.angle_beta   90.00
_cell.angle_gamma   90.00
#
_symmetry.space_group_name_H-M   'P 1'
#
loop_
_entity.id
_entity.type
_entity.pdbx_description
1 polymer ?
#
loop_
_entity_poly.entity_id
_entity_poly.type
_entity_poly.pdbx_seq_one_letter_code
_entity_poly.pdbx_strand_id
1 'polypeptide(L)'
;EAAAIADEARATFQANRKGLTFWSPVVEPIRDPRWGRTGESYGEDPYLTTVMGRAVVNGLQGDGSQKYDKLHACLKHFAIHSGPEYERHVFDVEEVSWRDLNETYLYAFERLVKTTDVKEIMCAYNAYEGKPCCGSDKLLIKILREQWGFDGMVVTDCWAVHDFFNEGCHNIFPNDPPSATANSVRSGADLECGDSFHTLGEALKAGKITEAEIDRAVFRILKARFELGEMDPEDMVSWNSVSRDLLACDQHDNLALQMARETMTLLQNKGKI
;
A
#
# COMPACT_ATOMS: atom_id res chain seq x y z
N GLU A 1 8.94 -2.02 -17.21
CA GLU A 1 8.94 -3.19 -16.30
C GLU A 1 7.57 -3.37 -15.65
N ALA A 2 7.01 -2.39 -14.94
CA ALA A 2 5.72 -2.53 -14.26
C ALA A 2 4.57 -2.97 -15.18
N ALA A 3 4.54 -2.53 -16.43
CA ALA A 3 3.56 -2.97 -17.41
C ALA A 3 3.72 -4.45 -17.79
N ALA A 4 4.96 -4.95 -17.91
CA ALA A 4 5.25 -6.37 -18.15
C ALA A 4 4.83 -7.23 -16.95
N ILE A 5 5.13 -6.77 -15.73
CA ILE A 5 4.65 -7.40 -14.49
C ILE A 5 3.13 -7.51 -14.49
N ALA A 6 2.44 -6.45 -14.91
CA ALA A 6 0.98 -6.43 -14.97
C ALA A 6 0.41 -7.40 -16.03
N ASP A 7 1.08 -7.58 -17.17
CA ASP A 7 0.71 -8.59 -18.17
C ASP A 7 0.84 -10.00 -17.61
N GLU A 8 1.94 -10.31 -16.98
CA GLU A 8 2.16 -11.62 -16.35
C GLU A 8 1.18 -11.88 -15.20
N ALA A 9 0.86 -10.87 -14.40
CA ALA A 9 -0.13 -10.99 -13.34
C ALA A 9 -1.52 -11.33 -13.89
N ARG A 10 -1.95 -10.66 -14.96
CA ARG A 10 -3.21 -10.97 -15.63
C ARG A 10 -3.20 -12.36 -16.26
N ALA A 11 -2.11 -12.75 -16.92
CA ALA A 11 -1.96 -14.11 -17.45
C ALA A 11 -2.04 -15.17 -16.34
N THR A 12 -1.47 -14.90 -15.18
CA THR A 12 -1.52 -15.78 -14.00
C THR A 12 -2.92 -15.83 -13.39
N PHE A 13 -3.61 -14.69 -13.30
CA PHE A 13 -4.96 -14.59 -12.77
C PHE A 13 -5.95 -15.50 -13.51
N GLN A 14 -5.81 -15.67 -14.82
CA GLN A 14 -6.68 -16.57 -15.60
C GLN A 14 -6.64 -18.02 -15.10
N ALA A 15 -5.54 -18.44 -14.50
CA ALA A 15 -5.37 -19.80 -14.00
C ALA A 15 -5.86 -19.98 -12.55
N ASN A 16 -5.67 -19.00 -11.69
CA ASN A 16 -5.86 -19.15 -10.25
C ASN A 16 -6.86 -18.16 -9.61
N ARG A 17 -7.31 -17.16 -10.38
CA ARG A 17 -8.27 -16.13 -9.93
C ARG A 17 -7.82 -15.37 -8.68
N LYS A 18 -6.50 -15.13 -8.53
CA LYS A 18 -5.89 -14.42 -7.40
C LYS A 18 -4.86 -13.43 -7.89
N GLY A 19 -4.63 -12.37 -7.09
CA GLY A 19 -3.47 -11.51 -7.26
C GLY A 19 -3.63 -10.40 -8.30
N LEU A 20 -4.72 -9.65 -8.28
CA LEU A 20 -4.88 -8.43 -9.09
C LEU A 20 -4.54 -7.15 -8.33
N THR A 21 -4.20 -7.25 -7.05
CA THR A 21 -3.70 -6.15 -6.24
C THR A 21 -2.24 -6.37 -5.89
N PHE A 22 -1.40 -5.40 -6.19
CA PHE A 22 0.03 -5.46 -5.93
C PHE A 22 0.43 -4.43 -4.87
N TRP A 23 0.94 -4.89 -3.73
CA TRP A 23 1.38 -4.03 -2.62
C TRP A 23 2.74 -3.40 -2.93
N SER A 24 2.74 -2.58 -3.94
CA SER A 24 3.85 -1.83 -4.53
C SER A 24 3.30 -0.57 -5.20
N PRO A 25 4.08 0.53 -5.25
CA PRO A 25 5.46 0.72 -4.82
C PRO A 25 5.62 1.13 -3.35
N VAL A 26 6.84 0.92 -2.80
CA VAL A 26 7.29 1.59 -1.58
C VAL A 26 7.72 3.00 -1.93
N VAL A 27 7.02 3.99 -1.37
CA VAL A 27 7.25 5.42 -1.68
C VAL A 27 7.68 6.25 -0.47
N GLU A 28 8.12 5.56 0.57
CA GLU A 28 8.76 6.20 1.71
C GLU A 28 10.21 6.57 1.38
N PRO A 29 10.68 7.75 1.81
CA PRO A 29 12.09 8.07 1.72
C PRO A 29 12.91 7.21 2.71
N ILE A 30 14.10 6.79 2.29
CA ILE A 30 15.08 6.19 3.20
C ILE A 30 15.53 7.28 4.17
N ARG A 31 15.31 7.07 5.46
CA ARG A 31 15.68 8.02 6.52
C ARG A 31 16.67 7.41 7.50
N ASP A 32 16.31 6.33 8.16
CA ASP A 32 17.15 5.66 9.15
C ASP A 32 17.90 4.50 8.50
N PRO A 33 19.24 4.45 8.57
CA PRO A 33 20.01 3.34 7.98
C PRO A 33 19.75 1.99 8.65
N ARG A 34 19.12 1.98 9.83
CA ARG A 34 18.70 0.74 10.53
C ARG A 34 17.37 0.18 10.02
N TRP A 35 16.69 0.90 9.13
CA TRP A 35 15.47 0.40 8.53
C TRP A 35 15.74 -0.78 7.60
N GLY A 36 15.17 -1.94 7.91
CA GLY A 36 15.44 -3.21 7.20
C GLY A 36 14.90 -3.28 5.78
N ARG A 37 14.04 -2.33 5.37
CA ARG A 37 13.34 -2.30 4.07
C ARG A 37 13.90 -1.26 3.10
N THR A 38 15.10 -0.76 3.34
CA THR A 38 15.77 0.21 2.45
C THR A 38 15.90 -0.30 1.02
N GLY A 39 16.10 -1.60 0.83
CA GLY A 39 16.17 -2.24 -0.49
C GLY A 39 14.88 -2.24 -1.30
N GLU A 40 13.73 -1.90 -0.69
CA GLU A 40 12.44 -1.77 -1.38
C GLU A 40 12.17 -0.34 -1.85
N SER A 41 12.91 0.67 -1.34
CA SER A 41 12.67 2.10 -1.60
C SER A 41 13.54 2.63 -2.74
N TYR A 42 13.11 3.73 -3.35
CA TYR A 42 13.83 4.43 -4.42
C TYR A 42 14.88 5.43 -3.94
N GLY A 43 15.14 5.52 -2.63
CA GLY A 43 16.16 6.37 -2.06
C GLY A 43 15.65 7.44 -1.10
N GLU A 44 16.48 8.46 -0.89
CA GLU A 44 16.23 9.53 0.08
C GLU A 44 15.44 10.72 -0.50
N ASP A 45 15.45 10.87 -1.83
CA ASP A 45 14.83 12.00 -2.52
C ASP A 45 13.33 11.77 -2.74
N PRO A 46 12.45 12.58 -2.10
CA PRO A 46 10.99 12.43 -2.26
C PRO A 46 10.52 12.71 -3.69
N TYR A 47 11.21 13.56 -4.45
CA TYR A 47 10.88 13.83 -5.84
C TYR A 47 11.20 12.63 -6.74
N LEU A 48 12.41 12.08 -6.64
CA LEU A 48 12.77 10.86 -7.38
C LEU A 48 11.81 9.72 -7.05
N THR A 49 11.52 9.52 -5.78
CA THR A 49 10.57 8.51 -5.31
C THR A 49 9.18 8.73 -5.94
N THR A 50 8.72 9.98 -6.05
CA THR A 50 7.45 10.31 -6.73
C THR A 50 7.48 9.95 -8.21
N VAL A 51 8.56 10.27 -8.92
CA VAL A 51 8.69 9.98 -10.36
C VAL A 51 8.69 8.48 -10.62
N MET A 52 9.49 7.73 -9.86
CA MET A 52 9.56 6.27 -9.94
C MET A 52 8.21 5.63 -9.54
N GLY A 53 7.63 6.06 -8.43
CA GLY A 53 6.33 5.58 -7.97
C GLY A 53 5.22 5.80 -8.99
N ARG A 54 5.18 6.96 -9.66
CA ARG A 54 4.23 7.24 -10.74
C ARG A 54 4.39 6.27 -11.90
N ALA A 55 5.62 6.00 -12.31
CA ALA A 55 5.88 5.07 -13.40
C ALA A 55 5.40 3.66 -13.06
N VAL A 56 5.57 3.23 -11.81
CA VAL A 56 5.09 1.92 -11.33
C VAL A 56 3.57 1.89 -11.25
N VAL A 57 2.92 2.89 -10.64
CA VAL A 57 1.45 2.96 -10.56
C VAL A 57 0.83 2.88 -11.95
N ASN A 58 1.27 3.75 -12.88
CA ASN A 58 0.73 3.78 -14.23
C ASN A 58 1.01 2.47 -14.99
N GLY A 59 2.18 1.87 -14.80
CA GLY A 59 2.53 0.60 -15.43
C GLY A 59 1.71 -0.59 -14.92
N LEU A 60 1.41 -0.63 -13.62
CA LEU A 60 0.59 -1.68 -13.02
C LEU A 60 -0.89 -1.52 -13.38
N GLN A 61 -1.44 -0.32 -13.26
CA GLN A 61 -2.88 -0.08 -13.42
C GLN A 61 -3.32 0.07 -14.87
N GLY A 62 -2.37 0.37 -15.79
CA GLY A 62 -2.66 0.71 -17.17
C GLY A 62 -2.83 2.22 -17.37
N ASP A 63 -3.16 2.61 -18.58
CA ASP A 63 -3.26 4.02 -19.01
C ASP A 63 -4.67 4.62 -18.90
N GLY A 64 -5.60 3.90 -18.30
CA GLY A 64 -7.01 4.31 -18.17
C GLY A 64 -7.81 4.26 -19.47
N SER A 65 -7.26 3.71 -20.57
CA SER A 65 -7.99 3.59 -21.86
C SER A 65 -9.03 2.48 -21.86
N GLN A 66 -8.95 1.54 -20.91
CA GLN A 66 -9.86 0.41 -20.78
C GLN A 66 -10.94 0.68 -19.72
N LYS A 67 -12.06 -0.01 -19.82
CA LYS A 67 -13.15 0.05 -18.82
C LYS A 67 -12.70 -0.42 -17.44
N TYR A 68 -11.83 -1.45 -17.40
CA TYR A 68 -11.35 -2.06 -16.17
C TYR A 68 -9.88 -1.77 -15.98
N ASP A 69 -9.48 -1.58 -14.73
CA ASP A 69 -8.08 -1.46 -14.35
C ASP A 69 -7.32 -2.76 -14.62
N LYS A 70 -6.08 -2.66 -15.05
CA LYS A 70 -5.25 -3.83 -15.33
C LYS A 70 -4.87 -4.55 -14.05
N LEU A 71 -4.32 -3.81 -13.08
CA LEU A 71 -4.10 -4.20 -11.69
C LEU A 71 -4.41 -3.02 -10.79
N HIS A 72 -4.41 -3.23 -9.49
CA HIS A 72 -4.32 -2.14 -8.52
C HIS A 72 -2.91 -2.06 -7.94
N ALA A 73 -2.36 -0.86 -7.92
CA ALA A 73 -1.14 -0.50 -7.20
C ALA A 73 -1.49 -0.02 -5.80
N CYS A 74 -0.63 -0.29 -4.82
CA CYS A 74 -0.80 0.09 -3.43
C CYS A 74 0.43 0.84 -2.93
N LEU A 75 0.30 2.14 -2.66
CA LEU A 75 1.40 2.91 -2.07
C LEU A 75 1.61 2.52 -0.62
N LYS A 76 2.86 2.31 -0.23
CA LYS A 76 3.17 1.89 1.13
C LYS A 76 4.51 2.47 1.63
N HIS A 77 4.69 2.55 2.94
CA HIS A 77 3.73 2.31 4.04
C HIS A 77 3.31 3.65 4.64
N PHE A 78 2.04 3.93 4.71
CA PHE A 78 1.52 5.25 5.11
C PHE A 78 1.30 5.30 6.63
N ALA A 79 2.15 6.02 7.42
CA ALA A 79 3.21 6.88 6.98
C ALA A 79 4.37 6.88 7.99
N ILE A 80 5.51 7.48 7.58
CA ILE A 80 6.69 7.69 8.44
C ILE A 80 7.25 6.38 9.00
N HIS A 81 7.23 5.31 8.20
CA HIS A 81 7.61 3.96 8.66
C HIS A 81 9.13 3.70 8.64
N SER A 82 9.94 4.53 7.96
CA SER A 82 11.39 4.35 7.82
C SER A 82 12.17 4.63 9.11
N GLY A 83 11.84 3.92 10.19
CA GLY A 83 12.49 3.92 11.48
C GLY A 83 13.35 2.67 11.74
N PRO A 84 13.88 2.50 12.96
CA PRO A 84 14.66 1.31 13.32
C PRO A 84 13.84 0.02 13.16
N GLU A 85 14.36 -0.95 12.39
CA GLU A 85 13.63 -2.17 12.05
C GLU A 85 13.19 -3.01 13.26
N TYR A 86 14.04 -3.07 14.28
CA TYR A 86 13.77 -3.85 15.49
C TYR A 86 12.68 -3.24 16.40
N GLU A 87 12.29 -1.99 16.12
CA GLU A 87 11.22 -1.26 16.83
C GLU A 87 9.94 -1.10 16.00
N ARG A 88 9.85 -1.71 14.82
CA ARG A 88 8.74 -1.46 13.87
C ARG A 88 7.34 -1.58 14.49
N HIS A 89 7.15 -2.49 15.46
CA HIS A 89 5.88 -2.76 16.14
C HIS A 89 5.62 -1.89 17.39
N VAL A 90 6.58 -1.05 17.77
CA VAL A 90 6.49 -0.18 18.97
C VAL A 90 6.90 1.26 18.68
N PHE A 91 7.57 1.50 17.55
CA PHE A 91 8.09 2.82 17.19
C PHE A 91 6.96 3.84 17.06
N ASP A 92 7.07 4.94 17.80
CA ASP A 92 6.16 6.08 17.71
C ASP A 92 6.94 7.31 17.25
N VAL A 93 6.46 7.98 16.22
CA VAL A 93 6.97 9.28 15.78
C VAL A 93 6.26 10.36 16.55
N GLU A 94 6.76 10.66 17.74
CA GLU A 94 6.17 11.65 18.64
C GLU A 94 6.34 13.08 18.13
N GLU A 95 7.52 13.39 17.56
CA GLU A 95 7.86 14.73 17.10
C GLU A 95 8.42 14.71 15.67
N VAL A 96 7.71 15.32 14.77
CA VAL A 96 8.16 15.66 13.42
C VAL A 96 7.70 17.08 13.08
N SER A 97 8.57 17.91 12.52
CA SER A 97 8.17 19.26 12.14
C SER A 97 7.11 19.20 11.04
N TRP A 98 6.19 20.18 11.00
CA TRP A 98 5.21 20.28 9.92
C TRP A 98 5.86 20.30 8.53
N ARG A 99 7.01 20.93 8.42
CA ARG A 99 7.79 20.99 7.19
C ARG A 99 8.28 19.59 6.79
N ASP A 100 8.96 18.88 7.70
CA ASP A 100 9.52 17.55 7.41
C ASP A 100 8.41 16.55 7.09
N LEU A 101 7.30 16.63 7.83
CA LEU A 101 6.14 15.79 7.56
C LEU A 101 5.65 15.95 6.12
N ASN A 102 5.45 17.19 5.65
CA ASN A 102 4.86 17.45 4.34
C ASN A 102 5.88 17.48 3.19
N GLU A 103 7.10 17.98 3.43
CA GLU A 103 8.11 18.11 2.38
C GLU A 103 8.94 16.83 2.19
N THR A 104 8.93 15.92 3.17
CA THR A 104 9.72 14.69 3.13
C THR A 104 8.84 13.44 3.19
N TYR A 105 8.16 13.21 4.32
CA TYR A 105 7.51 11.92 4.57
C TYR A 105 6.20 11.72 3.81
N LEU A 106 5.38 12.75 3.70
CA LEU A 106 4.09 12.69 3.01
C LEU A 106 4.17 13.13 1.54
N TYR A 107 5.28 13.74 1.11
CA TYR A 107 5.41 14.36 -0.20
C TYR A 107 5.06 13.39 -1.35
N ALA A 108 5.72 12.23 -1.39
CA ALA A 108 5.50 11.26 -2.47
C ALA A 108 4.07 10.71 -2.45
N PHE A 109 3.53 10.40 -1.27
CA PHE A 109 2.14 9.94 -1.12
C PHE A 109 1.15 10.99 -1.64
N GLU A 110 1.26 12.24 -1.18
CA GLU A 110 0.38 13.32 -1.62
C GLU A 110 0.43 13.52 -3.13
N ARG A 111 1.64 13.60 -3.70
CA ARG A 111 1.81 13.81 -5.13
C ARG A 111 1.22 12.67 -5.95
N LEU A 112 1.43 11.43 -5.54
CA LEU A 112 0.90 10.26 -6.25
C LEU A 112 -0.62 10.18 -6.14
N VAL A 113 -1.19 10.39 -4.97
CA VAL A 113 -2.66 10.45 -4.80
C VAL A 113 -3.29 11.53 -5.68
N LYS A 114 -2.68 12.72 -5.75
CA LYS A 114 -3.24 13.85 -6.52
C LYS A 114 -2.96 13.81 -8.02
N THR A 115 -2.01 13.02 -8.48
CA THR A 115 -1.55 13.07 -9.88
C THR A 115 -1.55 11.72 -10.60
N THR A 116 -2.01 10.68 -9.93
CA THR A 116 -2.27 9.36 -10.51
C THR A 116 -3.65 8.88 -10.06
N ASP A 117 -4.12 7.79 -10.66
CA ASP A 117 -5.36 7.12 -10.25
C ASP A 117 -5.06 5.93 -9.33
N VAL A 118 -4.09 6.09 -8.41
CA VAL A 118 -3.72 5.01 -7.50
C VAL A 118 -4.92 4.54 -6.67
N LYS A 119 -5.12 3.22 -6.61
CA LYS A 119 -6.33 2.61 -6.05
C LYS A 119 -6.22 2.21 -4.60
N GLU A 120 -4.99 1.97 -4.11
CA GLU A 120 -4.82 1.46 -2.76
C GLU A 120 -3.67 2.15 -2.02
N ILE A 121 -3.83 2.20 -0.69
CA ILE A 121 -2.79 2.67 0.24
C ILE A 121 -2.70 1.66 1.38
N MET A 122 -1.48 1.30 1.77
CA MET A 122 -1.23 0.45 2.94
C MET A 122 -0.77 1.32 4.12
N CYS A 123 -1.52 1.26 5.23
CA CYS A 123 -1.10 1.92 6.47
C CYS A 123 0.01 1.13 7.17
N ALA A 124 0.90 1.84 7.84
CA ALA A 124 2.14 1.31 8.41
C ALA A 124 1.96 0.69 9.80
N TYR A 125 2.98 -0.07 10.24
CA TYR A 125 3.03 -0.66 11.59
C TYR A 125 3.20 0.37 12.70
N ASN A 126 4.08 1.35 12.50
CA ASN A 126 4.47 2.31 13.53
C ASN A 126 3.30 3.21 13.95
N ALA A 127 3.49 3.88 15.08
CA ALA A 127 2.60 4.94 15.51
C ALA A 127 3.09 6.32 15.05
N TYR A 128 2.17 7.27 15.03
CA TYR A 128 2.39 8.68 14.84
C TYR A 128 1.56 9.48 15.85
N GLU A 129 2.22 10.30 16.66
CA GLU A 129 1.60 11.08 17.74
C GLU A 129 0.74 10.19 18.68
N GLY A 130 1.28 9.05 19.10
CA GLY A 130 0.66 8.12 20.04
C GLY A 130 -0.44 7.23 19.43
N LYS A 131 -0.69 7.30 18.13
CA LYS A 131 -1.69 6.47 17.45
C LYS A 131 -1.03 5.59 16.38
N PRO A 132 -1.19 4.25 16.43
CA PRO A 132 -0.77 3.39 15.33
C PRO A 132 -1.31 3.90 13.99
N CYS A 133 -0.51 3.90 12.94
CA CYS A 133 -0.91 4.48 11.64
C CYS A 133 -2.21 3.89 11.10
N CYS A 134 -2.43 2.57 11.29
CA CYS A 134 -3.67 1.89 10.87
C CYS A 134 -4.88 2.19 11.80
N GLY A 135 -4.71 2.99 12.85
CA GLY A 135 -5.75 3.49 13.75
C GLY A 135 -5.77 5.01 13.87
N SER A 136 -5.07 5.71 12.97
CA SER A 136 -4.94 7.17 12.99
C SER A 136 -5.97 7.85 12.08
N ASP A 137 -7.02 8.40 12.66
CA ASP A 137 -8.00 9.23 11.96
C ASP A 137 -7.37 10.49 11.34
N LYS A 138 -6.29 11.02 11.97
CA LYS A 138 -5.52 12.15 11.43
C LYS A 138 -4.88 11.78 10.09
N LEU A 139 -4.23 10.62 9.99
CA LEU A 139 -3.58 10.18 8.76
C LEU A 139 -4.59 9.73 7.71
N LEU A 140 -5.47 8.78 8.08
CA LEU A 140 -6.29 8.08 7.10
C LEU A 140 -7.56 8.84 6.68
N ILE A 141 -8.14 9.65 7.57
CA ILE A 141 -9.34 10.42 7.24
C ILE A 141 -8.97 11.86 6.89
N LYS A 142 -8.37 12.61 7.85
CA LYS A 142 -8.19 14.05 7.66
C LYS A 142 -7.17 14.38 6.57
N ILE A 143 -6.02 13.71 6.56
CA ILE A 143 -4.99 13.97 5.56
C ILE A 143 -5.31 13.24 4.25
N LEU A 144 -5.41 11.93 4.31
CA LEU A 144 -5.52 11.12 3.09
C LEU A 144 -6.84 11.36 2.34
N ARG A 145 -7.99 11.28 3.04
CA ARG A 145 -9.30 11.38 2.38
C ARG A 145 -9.80 12.81 2.23
N GLU A 146 -9.77 13.61 3.31
CA GLU A 146 -10.37 14.96 3.28
C GLU A 146 -9.46 15.99 2.59
N GLN A 147 -8.15 15.99 2.89
CA GLN A 147 -7.24 16.98 2.29
C GLN A 147 -6.75 16.59 0.89
N TRP A 148 -6.48 15.29 0.66
CA TRP A 148 -5.96 14.84 -0.63
C TRP A 148 -7.02 14.28 -1.56
N GLY A 149 -8.21 13.96 -1.06
CA GLY A 149 -9.33 13.47 -1.86
C GLY A 149 -9.23 12.00 -2.25
N PHE A 150 -8.45 11.19 -1.52
CA PHE A 150 -8.32 9.77 -1.81
C PHE A 150 -9.64 9.02 -1.54
N ASP A 151 -10.18 8.35 -2.55
CA ASP A 151 -11.43 7.59 -2.48
C ASP A 151 -11.24 6.07 -2.65
N GLY A 152 -9.98 5.64 -2.80
CA GLY A 152 -9.61 4.23 -2.91
C GLY A 152 -9.61 3.46 -1.59
N MET A 153 -9.14 2.23 -1.64
CA MET A 153 -9.08 1.31 -0.51
C MET A 153 -7.84 1.54 0.36
N VAL A 154 -8.00 1.43 1.68
CA VAL A 154 -6.90 1.37 2.63
C VAL A 154 -6.79 -0.04 3.19
N VAL A 155 -5.66 -0.70 2.95
CA VAL A 155 -5.30 -1.98 3.54
C VAL A 155 -4.31 -1.78 4.69
N THR A 156 -4.38 -2.61 5.72
CA THR A 156 -3.36 -2.59 6.77
C THR A 156 -2.11 -3.33 6.35
N ASP A 157 -0.94 -2.95 6.86
CA ASP A 157 0.21 -3.86 6.82
C ASP A 157 -0.11 -5.14 7.60
N CYS A 158 0.55 -6.26 7.25
CA CYS A 158 0.17 -7.56 7.74
C CYS A 158 0.35 -7.65 9.26
N TRP A 159 -0.73 -8.02 9.97
CA TRP A 159 -0.78 -8.11 11.43
C TRP A 159 -0.67 -6.76 12.17
N ALA A 160 -0.67 -5.62 11.48
CA ALA A 160 -0.54 -4.30 12.13
C ALA A 160 -1.63 -4.01 13.17
N VAL A 161 -2.84 -4.57 13.01
CA VAL A 161 -3.92 -4.40 14.01
C VAL A 161 -3.68 -5.23 15.27
N HIS A 162 -2.91 -6.32 15.19
CA HIS A 162 -2.46 -7.08 16.36
C HIS A 162 -1.63 -6.23 17.31
N ASP A 163 -0.84 -5.29 16.78
CA ASP A 163 -0.01 -4.40 17.59
C ASP A 163 -0.83 -3.48 18.50
N PHE A 164 -2.13 -3.30 18.21
CA PHE A 164 -3.01 -2.46 19.02
C PHE A 164 -3.38 -3.12 20.36
N PHE A 165 -3.34 -4.44 20.45
CA PHE A 165 -3.80 -5.18 21.64
C PHE A 165 -2.81 -6.20 22.19
N ASN A 166 -1.72 -6.50 21.47
CA ASN A 166 -0.69 -7.43 21.93
C ASN A 166 0.29 -6.77 22.89
N GLU A 167 0.64 -7.51 23.95
CA GLU A 167 1.69 -7.12 24.89
C GLU A 167 3.04 -7.00 24.17
N GLY A 168 3.80 -5.96 24.48
CA GLY A 168 5.10 -5.68 23.85
C GLY A 168 5.03 -4.97 22.51
N CYS A 169 3.83 -4.66 22.03
CA CYS A 169 3.57 -3.79 20.87
C CYS A 169 2.99 -2.44 21.33
N HIS A 170 2.26 -1.73 20.47
CA HIS A 170 1.63 -0.44 20.83
C HIS A 170 0.63 -0.58 21.98
N ASN A 171 -0.10 -1.70 22.03
CA ASN A 171 -0.97 -2.12 23.12
C ASN A 171 -1.93 -1.06 23.66
N ILE A 172 -2.53 -0.27 22.74
CA ILE A 172 -3.48 0.81 23.08
C ILE A 172 -4.87 0.29 23.48
N PHE A 173 -5.17 -0.99 23.19
CA PHE A 173 -6.38 -1.71 23.59
C PHE A 173 -6.01 -3.05 24.26
N PRO A 174 -5.40 -3.06 25.45
CA PRO A 174 -4.85 -4.27 26.06
C PRO A 174 -5.85 -5.42 26.09
N ASN A 175 -5.54 -6.54 25.45
CA ASN A 175 -6.39 -7.73 25.40
C ASN A 175 -7.83 -7.49 24.92
N ASP A 176 -8.07 -6.44 24.10
CA ASP A 176 -9.40 -6.11 23.56
C ASP A 176 -9.39 -6.00 22.02
N PRO A 177 -9.26 -7.15 21.29
CA PRO A 177 -9.28 -7.17 19.83
C PRO A 177 -10.53 -6.50 19.22
N PRO A 178 -11.77 -6.66 19.77
CA PRO A 178 -12.95 -5.97 19.25
C PRO A 178 -12.83 -4.44 19.26
N SER A 179 -12.21 -3.83 20.28
CA SER A 179 -11.97 -2.38 20.29
C SER A 179 -10.89 -1.97 19.32
N ALA A 180 -9.85 -2.76 19.18
CA ALA A 180 -8.75 -2.53 18.23
C ALA A 180 -9.27 -2.51 16.79
N THR A 181 -10.05 -3.52 16.39
CA THR A 181 -10.61 -3.63 15.04
C THR A 181 -11.62 -2.54 14.74
N ALA A 182 -12.49 -2.23 15.71
CA ALA A 182 -13.44 -1.12 15.60
C ALA A 182 -12.71 0.23 15.42
N ASN A 183 -11.62 0.46 16.15
CA ASN A 183 -10.77 1.65 16.00
C ASN A 183 -10.16 1.73 14.60
N SER A 184 -9.56 0.64 14.11
CA SER A 184 -8.92 0.60 12.79
C SER A 184 -9.91 0.94 11.66
N VAL A 185 -11.08 0.27 11.61
CA VAL A 185 -12.12 0.53 10.60
C VAL A 185 -12.68 1.94 10.72
N ARG A 186 -12.96 2.40 11.94
CA ARG A 186 -13.47 3.76 12.17
C ARG A 186 -12.49 4.82 11.74
N SER A 187 -11.20 4.58 11.93
CA SER A 187 -10.10 5.46 11.53
C SER A 187 -9.82 5.47 10.04
N GLY A 188 -10.44 4.57 9.25
CA GLY A 188 -10.38 4.62 7.79
C GLY A 188 -9.71 3.46 7.10
N ALA A 189 -9.27 2.41 7.81
CA ALA A 189 -8.85 1.15 7.23
C ALA A 189 -10.07 0.38 6.70
N ASP A 190 -9.95 -0.23 5.53
CA ASP A 190 -11.03 -0.92 4.86
C ASP A 190 -10.82 -2.45 4.85
N LEU A 191 -9.57 -2.90 4.71
CA LEU A 191 -9.18 -4.30 4.64
C LEU A 191 -7.99 -4.58 5.56
N GLU A 192 -7.99 -5.71 6.22
CA GLU A 192 -6.85 -6.17 7.02
C GLU A 192 -6.05 -7.26 6.32
N CYS A 193 -4.73 -7.14 6.33
CA CYS A 193 -3.84 -8.27 6.14
C CYS A 193 -3.57 -8.93 7.51
N GLY A 194 -4.41 -9.87 7.89
CA GLY A 194 -4.38 -10.52 9.20
C GLY A 194 -5.67 -11.23 9.49
N ASP A 195 -5.98 -11.44 10.76
CA ASP A 195 -7.20 -12.12 11.20
C ASP A 195 -7.98 -11.37 12.31
N SER A 196 -7.52 -10.17 12.73
CA SER A 196 -8.18 -9.43 13.81
C SER A 196 -9.60 -9.01 13.42
N PHE A 197 -9.85 -8.69 12.12
CA PHE A 197 -11.18 -8.26 11.66
C PHE A 197 -12.27 -9.33 11.80
N HIS A 198 -11.93 -10.59 12.11
CA HIS A 198 -12.90 -11.58 12.54
C HIS A 198 -13.66 -11.16 13.80
N THR A 199 -13.10 -10.28 14.63
CA THR A 199 -13.73 -9.76 15.84
C THR A 199 -14.69 -8.60 15.60
N LEU A 200 -14.83 -8.09 14.36
CA LEU A 200 -15.76 -7.01 14.04
C LEU A 200 -17.22 -7.35 14.38
N GLY A 201 -17.63 -8.63 14.25
CA GLY A 201 -18.96 -9.08 14.65
C GLY A 201 -19.20 -8.96 16.16
N GLU A 202 -18.16 -9.15 16.98
CA GLU A 202 -18.21 -8.93 18.43
C GLU A 202 -18.22 -7.43 18.76
N ALA A 203 -17.40 -6.65 18.05
CA ALA A 203 -17.37 -5.19 18.19
C ALA A 203 -18.75 -4.57 17.89
N LEU A 204 -19.43 -5.05 16.83
CA LEU A 204 -20.77 -4.61 16.45
C LEU A 204 -21.80 -4.92 17.56
N LYS A 205 -21.82 -6.17 18.06
CA LYS A 205 -22.70 -6.58 19.16
C LYS A 205 -22.47 -5.79 20.45
N ALA A 206 -21.21 -5.39 20.69
CA ALA A 206 -20.83 -4.58 21.85
C ALA A 206 -21.06 -3.07 21.63
N GLY A 207 -21.56 -2.65 20.48
CA GLY A 207 -21.79 -1.23 20.14
C GLY A 207 -20.51 -0.41 19.95
N LYS A 208 -19.35 -1.07 19.73
CA LYS A 208 -18.06 -0.42 19.52
C LYS A 208 -17.90 0.09 18.09
N ILE A 209 -18.64 -0.43 17.14
CA ILE A 209 -18.72 -0.04 15.74
C ILE A 209 -20.15 -0.15 15.25
N THR A 210 -20.50 0.56 14.18
CA THR A 210 -21.82 0.52 13.54
C THR A 210 -21.76 -0.24 12.22
N GLU A 211 -22.91 -0.78 11.77
CA GLU A 211 -23.02 -1.39 10.43
C GLU A 211 -22.63 -0.39 9.34
N ALA A 212 -23.04 0.87 9.44
CA ALA A 212 -22.70 1.90 8.45
C ALA A 212 -21.19 2.16 8.33
N GLU A 213 -20.42 1.96 9.42
CA GLU A 213 -18.95 2.06 9.37
C GLU A 213 -18.33 0.86 8.66
N ILE A 214 -18.86 -0.34 8.88
CA ILE A 214 -18.46 -1.56 8.19
C ILE A 214 -18.83 -1.48 6.70
N ASP A 215 -20.06 -1.04 6.39
CA ASP A 215 -20.56 -0.90 5.02
C ASP A 215 -19.67 0.04 4.17
N ARG A 216 -19.15 1.12 4.76
CA ARG A 216 -18.22 2.02 4.06
C ARG A 216 -16.93 1.31 3.66
N ALA A 217 -16.39 0.45 4.53
CA ALA A 217 -15.19 -0.35 4.24
C ALA A 217 -15.50 -1.39 3.15
N VAL A 218 -16.58 -2.15 3.32
CA VAL A 218 -17.05 -3.15 2.36
C VAL A 218 -17.30 -2.52 0.99
N PHE A 219 -17.92 -1.33 0.94
CA PHE A 219 -18.17 -0.61 -0.32
C PHE A 219 -16.87 -0.37 -1.10
N ARG A 220 -15.79 0.07 -0.43
CA ARG A 220 -14.51 0.33 -1.10
C ARG A 220 -13.84 -0.96 -1.59
N ILE A 221 -13.91 -2.02 -0.80
CA ILE A 221 -13.42 -3.34 -1.22
C ILE A 221 -14.16 -3.85 -2.45
N LEU A 222 -15.50 -3.77 -2.44
CA LEU A 222 -16.32 -4.19 -3.57
C LEU A 222 -16.10 -3.29 -4.79
N LYS A 223 -16.00 -1.96 -4.60
CA LYS A 223 -15.66 -1.00 -5.67
C LYS A 223 -14.36 -1.43 -6.37
N ALA A 224 -13.29 -1.70 -5.60
CA ALA A 224 -12.01 -2.16 -6.14
C ALA A 224 -12.15 -3.44 -6.97
N ARG A 225 -12.93 -4.41 -6.50
CA ARG A 225 -13.19 -5.65 -7.25
C ARG A 225 -13.99 -5.44 -8.54
N PHE A 226 -14.96 -4.50 -8.52
CA PHE A 226 -15.68 -4.11 -9.74
C PHE A 226 -14.76 -3.40 -10.73
N GLU A 227 -13.90 -2.50 -10.27
CA GLU A 227 -12.93 -1.79 -11.12
C GLU A 227 -11.94 -2.75 -11.77
N LEU A 228 -11.56 -3.83 -11.09
CA LEU A 228 -10.71 -4.90 -11.64
C LEU A 228 -11.45 -5.87 -12.59
N GLY A 229 -12.78 -5.76 -12.67
CA GLY A 229 -13.61 -6.66 -13.47
C GLY A 229 -13.84 -8.04 -12.87
N GLU A 230 -13.57 -8.23 -11.58
CA GLU A 230 -13.74 -9.55 -10.93
C GLU A 230 -15.20 -9.97 -10.77
N MET A 231 -16.13 -9.03 -10.83
CA MET A 231 -17.56 -9.25 -10.59
C MET A 231 -18.38 -9.29 -11.88
N ASP A 232 -17.75 -9.00 -13.03
CA ASP A 232 -18.41 -9.00 -14.34
C ASP A 232 -18.10 -10.31 -15.14
N PRO A 233 -18.90 -10.65 -16.17
CA PRO A 233 -18.60 -11.76 -17.06
C PRO A 233 -17.21 -11.68 -17.68
N GLU A 234 -16.53 -12.82 -17.78
CA GLU A 234 -15.12 -12.87 -18.21
C GLU A 234 -14.87 -12.29 -19.59
N ASP A 235 -15.80 -12.44 -20.51
CA ASP A 235 -15.73 -11.94 -21.89
C ASP A 235 -15.89 -10.41 -21.97
N MET A 236 -16.39 -9.76 -20.92
CA MET A 236 -16.45 -8.31 -20.83
C MET A 236 -15.13 -7.68 -20.40
N VAL A 237 -14.22 -8.45 -19.81
CA VAL A 237 -12.96 -7.95 -19.26
C VAL A 237 -11.84 -8.17 -20.26
N SER A 238 -11.45 -7.12 -20.99
CA SER A 238 -10.42 -7.17 -22.03
C SER A 238 -9.09 -7.76 -21.57
N TRP A 239 -8.72 -7.57 -20.31
CA TRP A 239 -7.49 -8.11 -19.72
C TRP A 239 -7.48 -9.61 -19.57
N ASN A 240 -8.64 -10.29 -19.66
CA ASN A 240 -8.71 -11.75 -19.64
C ASN A 240 -8.26 -12.39 -20.96
N SER A 241 -7.98 -11.59 -22.01
CA SER A 241 -7.40 -12.06 -23.27
C SER A 241 -5.86 -12.03 -23.29
N VAL A 242 -5.21 -11.58 -22.23
CA VAL A 242 -3.73 -11.56 -22.12
C VAL A 242 -3.18 -12.98 -22.20
N SER A 243 -2.29 -13.25 -23.19
CA SER A 243 -1.77 -14.60 -23.43
C SER A 243 -0.87 -15.08 -22.28
N ARG A 244 -1.01 -16.34 -21.91
CA ARG A 244 -0.10 -17.00 -20.97
C ARG A 244 1.32 -17.18 -21.51
N ASP A 245 1.51 -17.06 -22.82
CA ASP A 245 2.84 -17.13 -23.46
C ASP A 245 3.72 -15.91 -23.09
N LEU A 246 3.14 -14.87 -22.47
CA LEU A 246 3.89 -13.73 -21.92
C LEU A 246 4.62 -14.05 -20.61
N LEU A 247 4.24 -15.15 -19.93
CA LEU A 247 4.92 -15.54 -18.67
C LEU A 247 6.37 -15.92 -18.95
N ALA A 248 7.30 -15.17 -18.36
CA ALA A 248 8.74 -15.38 -18.52
C ALA A 248 9.18 -15.51 -20.00
N CYS A 249 8.57 -14.73 -20.90
CA CYS A 249 8.94 -14.74 -22.31
C CYS A 249 10.29 -14.02 -22.52
N ASP A 250 10.97 -14.30 -23.64
CA ASP A 250 12.27 -13.72 -23.98
C ASP A 250 12.28 -12.18 -23.91
N GLN A 251 11.17 -11.53 -24.26
CA GLN A 251 11.04 -10.07 -24.17
C GLN A 251 11.09 -9.59 -22.72
N HIS A 252 10.42 -10.27 -21.79
CA HIS A 252 10.41 -9.93 -20.37
C HIS A 252 11.75 -10.25 -19.71
N ASP A 253 12.39 -11.36 -20.06
CA ASP A 253 13.74 -11.71 -19.62
C ASP A 253 14.79 -10.66 -20.07
N ASN A 254 14.70 -10.22 -21.31
CA ASN A 254 15.57 -9.16 -21.83
C ASN A 254 15.33 -7.82 -21.12
N LEU A 255 14.07 -7.49 -20.81
CA LEU A 255 13.72 -6.29 -20.05
C LEU A 255 14.30 -6.35 -18.63
N ALA A 256 14.16 -7.49 -17.95
CA ALA A 256 14.73 -7.69 -16.61
C ALA A 256 16.27 -7.56 -16.63
N LEU A 257 16.93 -8.11 -17.65
CA LEU A 257 18.39 -7.97 -17.84
C LEU A 257 18.78 -6.51 -18.08
N GLN A 258 18.02 -5.77 -18.89
CA GLN A 258 18.25 -4.34 -19.11
C GLN A 258 18.12 -3.56 -17.81
N MET A 259 17.05 -3.76 -17.07
CA MET A 259 16.83 -3.10 -15.76
C MET A 259 17.99 -3.39 -14.80
N ALA A 260 18.42 -4.65 -14.68
CA ALA A 260 19.54 -5.02 -13.84
C ALA A 260 20.85 -4.28 -14.23
N ARG A 261 21.10 -4.10 -15.52
CA ARG A 261 22.28 -3.36 -16.00
C ARG A 261 22.20 -1.87 -15.69
N GLU A 262 21.02 -1.26 -15.84
CA GLU A 262 20.82 0.19 -15.63
C GLU A 262 20.78 0.59 -14.16
N THR A 263 20.43 -0.35 -13.25
CA THR A 263 20.43 -0.10 -11.81
C THR A 263 21.80 -0.20 -11.14
N MET A 264 22.83 -0.71 -11.85
CA MET A 264 24.17 -0.82 -11.30
C MET A 264 24.81 0.55 -11.12
N THR A 265 25.20 0.89 -9.89
CA THR A 265 25.83 2.16 -9.55
C THR A 265 27.32 1.94 -9.24
N LEU A 266 28.19 2.60 -9.98
CA LEU A 266 29.64 2.58 -9.73
C LEU A 266 29.98 3.47 -8.53
N LEU A 267 30.12 2.90 -7.35
CA LEU A 267 30.42 3.64 -6.11
C LEU A 267 31.88 4.09 -6.03
N GLN A 268 32.82 3.34 -6.64
CA GLN A 268 34.25 3.66 -6.61
C GLN A 268 34.98 3.04 -7.82
N ASN A 269 35.84 3.83 -8.44
CA ASN A 269 36.66 3.37 -9.56
C ASN A 269 38.13 3.82 -9.39
N LYS A 270 38.84 3.22 -8.42
CA LYS A 270 40.26 3.49 -8.20
C LYS A 270 41.18 2.90 -9.31
N GLY A 271 40.74 1.84 -9.99
CA GLY A 271 41.44 1.15 -11.03
C GLY A 271 41.26 1.72 -12.44
N LYS A 272 40.36 2.71 -12.63
CA LYS A 272 40.01 3.27 -13.96
C LYS A 272 39.60 2.19 -14.96
N ILE A 273 38.69 1.31 -14.60
CA ILE A 273 38.12 0.27 -15.47
C ILE A 273 37.32 0.94 -16.57
#